data_767809e46dc16ecf232e788eb874a468
#
_entry.id   767809e46dc16ecf232e788eb874a468
#
_cell.length_a   1.000
_cell.length_b   1.000
_cell.length_c   1.000
_cell.angle_alpha   90.00
_cell.angle_beta   90.00
_cell.angle_gamma   90.00
#
_symmetry.space_group_name_H-M   'P 1'
#
loop_
_entity.id
_entity.type
_entity.pdbx_description
1 polymer ?
#
loop_
_entity_poly.entity_id
_entity_poly.type
_entity_poly.pdbx_seq_one_letter_code
_entity_poly.pdbx_strand_id
1 'polypeptide(L)'
;MAVDVPRLTHVRVNVRDLDKAIDWYERLFGVPAEGHWPPDAPTYAHFNVGPSQFALGRYEPVPAVGARFNFEVDDVDAWWARVGPTADVVEELFDAPYGSRKFTIRDPDGNELGFVQAG
;
A
#
# COMPACT_ATOMS: atom_id res chain seq x y z
N MET A 1 -3.65 -18.28 30.14
CA MET A 1 -4.69 -17.42 29.53
C MET A 1 -4.13 -16.80 28.27
N ALA A 2 -4.83 -16.95 27.16
CA ALA A 2 -4.41 -16.35 25.90
C ALA A 2 -4.68 -14.86 25.90
N VAL A 3 -3.72 -14.09 25.40
CA VAL A 3 -3.90 -12.65 25.19
C VAL A 3 -4.52 -12.46 23.80
N ASP A 4 -5.59 -11.68 23.74
CA ASP A 4 -6.21 -11.31 22.48
C ASP A 4 -5.39 -10.19 21.85
N VAL A 5 -4.60 -10.52 20.81
CA VAL A 5 -3.77 -9.55 20.10
C VAL A 5 -4.57 -8.94 18.97
N PRO A 6 -4.68 -7.61 18.90
CA PRO A 6 -5.38 -6.97 17.78
C PRO A 6 -4.74 -7.35 16.44
N ARG A 7 -5.57 -7.54 15.41
CA ARG A 7 -5.12 -7.78 14.03
C ARG A 7 -5.55 -6.62 13.15
N LEU A 8 -4.61 -6.15 12.34
CA LEU A 8 -4.93 -5.10 11.37
C LEU A 8 -5.74 -5.71 10.23
N THR A 9 -6.99 -5.29 10.09
CA THR A 9 -7.89 -5.82 9.06
C THR A 9 -8.15 -4.86 7.91
N HIS A 10 -7.91 -3.57 8.14
CA HIS A 10 -8.28 -2.55 7.17
C HIS A 10 -7.38 -1.32 7.35
N VAL A 11 -6.84 -0.83 6.24
CA VAL A 11 -6.11 0.44 6.17
C VAL A 11 -6.73 1.28 5.08
N ARG A 12 -6.84 2.58 5.30
CA ARG A 12 -7.30 3.50 4.28
C ARG A 12 -6.31 4.64 4.13
N VAL A 13 -5.95 4.94 2.88
CA VAL A 13 -5.15 6.10 2.54
C VAL A 13 -6.03 7.12 1.81
N ASN A 14 -5.71 8.39 1.99
CA ASN A 14 -6.43 9.47 1.32
C ASN A 14 -5.75 9.79 0.00
N VAL A 15 -6.55 9.93 -1.06
CA VAL A 15 -6.06 10.23 -2.40
C VAL A 15 -6.80 11.43 -2.98
N ARG A 16 -6.17 12.15 -3.89
CA ARG A 16 -6.77 13.32 -4.53
C ARG A 16 -7.64 12.95 -5.71
N ASP A 17 -7.19 11.98 -6.51
CA ASP A 17 -7.86 11.52 -7.71
C ASP A 17 -8.03 10.02 -7.60
N LEU A 18 -9.26 9.58 -7.33
CA LEU A 18 -9.53 8.17 -7.06
C LEU A 18 -9.26 7.30 -8.28
N ASP A 19 -9.66 7.72 -9.49
CA ASP A 19 -9.47 6.91 -10.69
C ASP A 19 -7.98 6.68 -10.98
N LYS A 20 -7.17 7.72 -10.87
CA LYS A 20 -5.72 7.61 -11.05
C LYS A 20 -5.09 6.74 -9.96
N ALA A 21 -5.55 6.87 -8.74
CA ALA A 21 -5.04 6.07 -7.62
C ALA A 21 -5.39 4.60 -7.81
N ILE A 22 -6.62 4.29 -8.23
CA ILE A 22 -7.02 2.91 -8.52
C ILE A 22 -6.10 2.29 -9.58
N ASP A 23 -5.88 2.99 -10.70
CA ASP A 23 -5.00 2.49 -11.75
C ASP A 23 -3.59 2.23 -11.24
N TRP A 24 -3.06 3.15 -10.45
CA TRP A 24 -1.72 3.03 -9.89
C TRP A 24 -1.59 1.83 -8.96
N TYR A 25 -2.55 1.64 -8.05
CA TYR A 25 -2.53 0.53 -7.10
C TYR A 25 -2.83 -0.82 -7.77
N GLU A 26 -3.68 -0.84 -8.80
CA GLU A 26 -3.91 -2.07 -9.58
C GLU A 26 -2.63 -2.55 -10.25
N ARG A 27 -1.84 -1.63 -10.79
CA ARG A 27 -0.53 -1.97 -11.37
C ARG A 27 0.44 -2.45 -10.30
N LEU A 28 0.46 -1.78 -9.14
CA LEU A 28 1.36 -2.15 -8.05
C LEU A 28 1.05 -3.54 -7.49
N PHE A 29 -0.20 -3.76 -7.11
CA PHE A 29 -0.61 -5.02 -6.47
C PHE A 29 -0.79 -6.15 -7.47
N GLY A 30 -1.02 -5.85 -8.73
CA GLY A 30 -1.27 -6.85 -9.76
C GLY A 30 -2.65 -7.48 -9.69
N VAL A 31 -3.60 -6.86 -8.99
CA VAL A 31 -4.98 -7.32 -8.84
C VAL A 31 -5.92 -6.14 -9.00
N PRO A 32 -7.17 -6.36 -9.47
CA PRO A 32 -8.14 -5.27 -9.59
C PRO A 32 -8.69 -4.85 -8.23
N ALA A 33 -9.22 -3.63 -8.18
CA ALA A 33 -10.00 -3.20 -7.03
C ALA A 33 -11.27 -4.06 -6.91
N GLU A 34 -11.60 -4.43 -5.67
CA GLU A 34 -12.73 -5.35 -5.40
C GLU A 34 -14.04 -4.63 -5.23
N GLY A 35 -14.04 -3.37 -4.79
CA GLY A 35 -15.26 -2.63 -4.57
C GLY A 35 -15.08 -1.13 -4.71
N HIS A 36 -16.18 -0.49 -5.12
CA HIS A 36 -16.26 0.96 -5.27
C HIS A 36 -17.52 1.46 -4.58
N TRP A 37 -17.44 2.63 -3.98
CA TRP A 37 -18.61 3.22 -3.34
C TRP A 37 -18.55 4.76 -3.40
N PRO A 38 -19.63 5.52 -3.65
CA PRO A 38 -20.92 5.02 -4.19
C PRO A 38 -20.80 4.48 -5.62
N PRO A 39 -21.74 3.64 -6.09
CA PRO A 39 -21.59 3.02 -7.41
C PRO A 39 -21.54 3.99 -8.59
N ASP A 40 -22.31 5.09 -8.52
CA ASP A 40 -22.45 6.03 -9.65
C ASP A 40 -21.31 7.04 -9.73
N ALA A 41 -20.76 7.45 -8.57
CA ALA A 41 -19.68 8.43 -8.50
C ALA A 41 -18.75 8.04 -7.35
N PRO A 42 -17.88 7.06 -7.54
CA PRO A 42 -17.09 6.52 -6.44
C PRO A 42 -16.18 7.55 -5.78
N THR A 43 -16.17 7.55 -4.45
CA THR A 43 -15.19 8.26 -3.63
C THR A 43 -14.33 7.30 -2.81
N TYR A 44 -14.59 6.00 -2.94
CA TYR A 44 -13.94 4.94 -2.18
C TYR A 44 -13.74 3.71 -3.06
N ALA A 45 -12.61 3.05 -2.88
CA ALA A 45 -12.33 1.75 -3.48
C ALA A 45 -11.46 0.95 -2.52
N HIS A 46 -11.49 -0.38 -2.64
CA HIS A 46 -10.61 -1.20 -1.82
C HIS A 46 -10.03 -2.38 -2.59
N PHE A 47 -8.90 -2.86 -2.08
CA PHE A 47 -8.19 -4.06 -2.54
C PHE A 47 -8.13 -5.07 -1.40
N ASN A 48 -8.24 -6.34 -1.74
CA ASN A 48 -7.95 -7.42 -0.78
C ASN A 48 -6.46 -7.74 -0.87
N VAL A 49 -5.74 -7.51 0.22
CA VAL A 49 -4.30 -7.72 0.31
C VAL A 49 -4.07 -8.75 1.42
N GLY A 50 -3.92 -10.02 1.02
CA GLY A 50 -3.91 -11.12 1.98
C GLY A 50 -5.18 -11.13 2.82
N PRO A 51 -5.10 -11.26 4.15
CA PRO A 51 -6.28 -11.26 5.02
C PRO A 51 -6.81 -9.86 5.34
N SER A 52 -6.16 -8.81 4.84
CA SER A 52 -6.51 -7.42 5.15
C SER A 52 -7.03 -6.69 3.93
N GLN A 53 -7.72 -5.57 4.16
CA GLN A 53 -8.18 -4.69 3.10
C GLN A 53 -7.35 -3.41 3.08
N PHE A 54 -6.93 -3.01 1.88
CA PHE A 54 -6.27 -1.75 1.64
C PHE A 54 -7.22 -0.86 0.84
N ALA A 55 -7.63 0.26 1.43
CA ALA A 55 -8.65 1.12 0.85
C ALA A 55 -8.09 2.48 0.44
N LEU A 56 -8.71 3.06 -0.59
CA LEU A 56 -8.46 4.40 -1.09
C LEU A 56 -9.71 5.23 -0.85
N GLY A 57 -9.55 6.42 -0.27
CA GLY A 57 -10.66 7.33 -0.06
C GLY A 57 -10.31 8.73 -0.59
N ARG A 58 -11.23 9.32 -1.34
CA ARG A 58 -11.07 10.69 -1.81
C ARG A 58 -11.60 11.65 -0.76
N TYR A 59 -10.73 12.57 -0.33
CA TYR A 59 -11.10 13.62 0.61
C TYR A 59 -10.58 14.96 0.12
N GLU A 60 -11.32 16.00 0.40
CA GLU A 60 -10.92 17.37 0.12
C GLU A 60 -11.18 18.24 1.35
N PRO A 61 -10.17 18.95 1.85
CA PRO A 61 -8.77 18.87 1.40
C PRO A 61 -8.12 17.55 1.81
N VAL A 62 -7.14 17.10 1.03
CA VAL A 62 -6.38 15.88 1.37
C VAL A 62 -5.54 16.20 2.61
N PRO A 63 -5.68 15.46 3.69
CA PRO A 63 -4.89 15.71 4.89
C PRO A 63 -3.40 15.49 4.65
N ALA A 64 -2.58 16.10 5.48
CA ALA A 64 -1.14 15.87 5.44
C ALA A 64 -0.85 14.38 5.61
N VAL A 65 0.06 13.87 4.78
CA VAL A 65 0.46 12.47 4.80
C VAL A 65 1.62 12.29 5.77
N GLY A 66 1.52 11.32 6.64
CA GLY A 66 2.58 11.04 7.61
C GLY A 66 2.70 9.57 7.95
N ALA A 67 1.93 8.73 7.28
CA ALA A 67 1.89 7.31 7.58
C ALA A 67 2.74 6.50 6.61
N ARG A 68 3.30 5.40 7.12
CA ARG A 68 3.99 4.40 6.31
C ARG A 68 3.34 3.05 6.60
N PHE A 69 3.00 2.33 5.54
CA PHE A 69 2.42 0.99 5.64
C PHE A 69 3.43 -0.02 5.13
N ASN A 70 3.60 -1.13 5.85
CA ASN A 70 4.53 -2.19 5.45
C ASN A 70 3.75 -3.43 5.05
N PHE A 71 4.15 -4.00 3.91
CA PHE A 71 3.60 -5.24 3.37
C PHE A 71 4.67 -6.32 3.42
N GLU A 72 4.35 -7.48 3.98
CA GLU A 72 5.24 -8.64 3.86
C GLU A 72 5.04 -9.28 2.51
N VAL A 73 6.14 -9.64 1.86
CA VAL A 73 6.14 -10.32 0.57
C VAL A 73 7.07 -11.52 0.62
N ASP A 74 6.79 -12.52 -0.18
CA ASP A 74 7.59 -13.76 -0.18
C ASP A 74 8.95 -13.59 -0.89
N ASP A 75 9.04 -12.66 -1.84
CA ASP A 75 10.27 -12.41 -2.59
C ASP A 75 10.43 -10.91 -2.82
N VAL A 76 11.06 -10.23 -1.88
CA VAL A 76 11.25 -8.78 -1.93
C VAL A 76 12.15 -8.36 -3.09
N ASP A 77 13.11 -9.20 -3.47
CA ASP A 77 14.00 -8.89 -4.60
C ASP A 77 13.23 -8.86 -5.92
N ALA A 78 12.29 -9.78 -6.12
CA ALA A 78 11.44 -9.79 -7.31
C ALA A 78 10.52 -8.59 -7.33
N TRP A 79 9.96 -8.19 -6.19
CA TRP A 79 9.16 -6.97 -6.08
C TRP A 79 9.97 -5.74 -6.42
N TRP A 80 11.18 -5.64 -5.88
CA TRP A 80 12.08 -4.52 -6.18
C TRP A 80 12.42 -4.43 -7.67
N ALA A 81 12.74 -5.57 -8.29
CA ALA A 81 13.07 -5.61 -9.71
C ALA A 81 11.90 -5.13 -10.59
N ARG A 82 10.66 -5.42 -10.19
CA ARG A 82 9.46 -5.03 -10.93
C ARG A 82 9.05 -3.57 -10.66
N VAL A 83 9.06 -3.17 -9.40
CA VAL A 83 8.48 -1.91 -8.95
C VAL A 83 9.49 -0.77 -8.93
N GLY A 84 10.72 -1.06 -8.48
CA GLY A 84 11.76 -0.04 -8.25
C GLY A 84 12.04 0.87 -9.43
N PRO A 85 12.18 0.34 -10.68
CA PRO A 85 12.57 1.17 -11.83
C PRO A 85 11.62 2.32 -12.17
N THR A 86 10.34 2.22 -11.81
CA THR A 86 9.34 3.23 -12.15
C THR A 86 8.74 3.93 -10.94
N ALA A 87 9.15 3.55 -9.72
CA ALA A 87 8.59 4.08 -8.49
C ALA A 87 9.31 5.35 -8.03
N ASP A 88 8.60 6.14 -7.22
CA ASP A 88 9.20 7.21 -6.42
C ASP A 88 9.80 6.56 -5.18
N VAL A 89 11.11 6.29 -5.21
CA VAL A 89 11.78 5.50 -4.20
C VAL A 89 12.18 6.37 -3.01
N VAL A 90 11.77 5.94 -1.80
CA VAL A 90 12.17 6.55 -0.53
C VAL A 90 13.41 5.87 0.01
N GLU A 91 13.40 4.52 0.00
CA GLU A 91 14.53 3.70 0.42
C GLU A 91 14.73 2.59 -0.62
N GLU A 92 15.91 2.55 -1.21
CA GLU A 92 16.29 1.46 -2.11
C GLU A 92 16.37 0.15 -1.34
N LEU A 93 16.27 -0.98 -2.04
CA LEU A 93 16.36 -2.30 -1.43
C LEU A 93 17.64 -2.42 -0.61
N PHE A 94 17.51 -2.79 0.66
CA PHE A 94 18.64 -2.89 1.57
C PHE A 94 18.36 -3.91 2.68
N ASP A 95 19.42 -4.35 3.33
CA ASP A 95 19.33 -5.19 4.51
C ASP A 95 19.37 -4.28 5.74
N ALA A 96 18.27 -4.22 6.47
CA ALA A 96 18.18 -3.38 7.65
C ALA A 96 19.03 -3.97 8.79
N PRO A 97 19.57 -3.13 9.70
CA PRO A 97 20.41 -3.61 10.80
C PRO A 97 19.74 -4.64 11.71
N TYR A 98 18.41 -4.60 11.76
CA TYR A 98 17.61 -5.53 12.58
C TYR A 98 17.26 -6.84 11.82
N GLY A 99 17.84 -7.07 10.67
CA GLY A 99 17.74 -8.36 9.96
C GLY A 99 16.67 -8.48 8.89
N SER A 100 15.92 -7.41 8.62
CA SER A 100 14.90 -7.42 7.55
C SER A 100 15.47 -6.86 6.26
N ARG A 101 15.07 -7.46 5.13
CA ARG A 101 15.39 -6.95 3.80
C ARG A 101 14.17 -6.27 3.25
N LYS A 102 14.29 -4.99 2.82
CA LYS A 102 13.13 -4.16 2.50
C LYS A 102 13.46 -3.02 1.53
N PHE A 103 12.40 -2.45 0.94
CA PHE A 103 12.46 -1.15 0.26
C PHE A 103 11.18 -0.37 0.54
N THR A 104 11.21 0.93 0.28
CA THR A 104 10.07 1.82 0.51
C THR A 104 9.88 2.75 -0.68
N ILE A 105 8.64 2.92 -1.12
CA ILE A 105 8.27 3.82 -2.21
C ILE A 105 7.16 4.78 -1.75
N ARG A 106 6.90 5.82 -2.54
CA ARG A 106 5.71 6.69 -2.34
C ARG A 106 4.67 6.40 -3.39
N ASP A 107 3.40 6.52 -2.99
CA ASP A 107 2.32 6.58 -3.95
C ASP A 107 2.21 8.01 -4.55
N PRO A 108 1.32 8.24 -5.56
CA PRO A 108 1.18 9.57 -6.15
C PRO A 108 0.73 10.67 -5.18
N ASP A 109 0.16 10.32 -4.05
CA ASP A 109 -0.31 11.26 -3.04
C ASP A 109 0.69 11.44 -1.88
N GLY A 110 1.85 10.78 -1.94
CA GLY A 110 2.89 10.91 -0.95
C GLY A 110 2.82 9.93 0.21
N ASN A 111 1.91 8.96 0.16
CA ASN A 111 1.86 7.89 1.17
C ASN A 111 3.06 6.97 0.99
N GLU A 112 3.69 6.57 2.09
CA GLU A 112 4.85 5.68 2.05
C GLU A 112 4.42 4.22 2.20
N LEU A 113 4.92 3.38 1.30
CA LEU A 113 4.62 1.95 1.25
C LEU A 113 5.93 1.17 1.33
N GLY A 114 6.10 0.39 2.39
CA GLY A 114 7.25 -0.46 2.58
C GLY A 114 6.94 -1.89 2.19
N PHE A 115 7.92 -2.57 1.60
CA PHE A 115 7.83 -3.99 1.24
C PHE A 115 8.96 -4.73 1.94
N VAL A 116 8.60 -5.72 2.74
CA VAL A 116 9.51 -6.41 3.67
C VAL A 116 9.52 -7.89 3.35
N GLN A 117 10.70 -8.48 3.30
CA GLN A 117 10.85 -9.92 3.10
C GLN A 117 10.22 -10.67 4.27
N ALA A 118 9.32 -11.61 3.96
CA ALA A 118 8.76 -12.52 4.96
C ALA A 118 9.86 -13.43 5.51
N GLY A 119 9.87 -13.57 6.82
CA GLY A 119 10.92 -14.30 7.53
C GLY A 119 10.66 -15.76 7.74
#